data_97aa13c4d6b5bade118d9ba29cf66e1d
#
_entry.id   97aa13c4d6b5bade118d9ba29cf66e1d
#
_cell.length_a   1.000
_cell.length_b   1.000
_cell.length_c   1.000
_cell.angle_alpha   90.00
_cell.angle_beta   90.00
_cell.angle_gamma   90.00
#
_symmetry.space_group_name_H-M   'P 1'
#
loop_
_entity.id
_entity.type
_entity.pdbx_description
1 polymer ?
#
loop_
_entity_poly.entity_id
_entity_poly.type
_entity_poly.pdbx_seq_one_letter_code
_entity_poly.pdbx_strand_id
1 'polypeptide(L)'
;MGTRYEDQPVEQWAGPESLDPTPVWKQYLLVALLAIVSLVVLIVVGVTALAPTFVTPPALVFGDRLVLATSDVPGVGAAPRLVAAPTIDESRSFYLFQPTNGHVLALRAHWRPRAAEPECRIDYVAAGPPRFTATDCAVFAPALKIPEFDRMGAPLNLAHLDASTPRGLDQYLVSVSGDRVIVNLSRVIESSERTNGPVPTGIPQPQATP
;
A
#
# COMPACT_ATOMS: atom_id res chain seq x y z
N MET A 1 47.42 -57.72 19.67
CA MET A 1 47.12 -58.34 20.98
C MET A 1 46.64 -57.19 21.88
N GLY A 2 45.37 -57.09 22.09
CA GLY A 2 44.81 -56.06 23.00
C GLY A 2 45.08 -56.48 24.41
N THR A 3 45.73 -55.67 25.18
CA THR A 3 45.87 -55.83 26.64
C THR A 3 44.46 -55.86 27.26
N ARG A 4 44.12 -56.97 27.92
CA ARG A 4 42.88 -57.08 28.65
C ARG A 4 42.84 -55.94 29.71
N TYR A 5 41.68 -55.38 29.92
CA TYR A 5 41.43 -54.29 30.86
C TYR A 5 41.88 -54.63 32.28
N GLU A 6 41.91 -55.92 32.59
CA GLU A 6 42.35 -56.52 33.86
C GLU A 6 43.88 -56.48 34.08
N ASP A 7 44.66 -56.29 33.00
CA ASP A 7 46.14 -56.28 33.05
C ASP A 7 46.69 -54.81 33.16
N GLN A 8 45.83 -53.83 33.25
CA GLN A 8 46.25 -52.44 33.41
C GLN A 8 46.40 -52.09 34.90
N PRO A 9 47.48 -51.40 35.31
CA PRO A 9 47.63 -50.96 36.67
C PRO A 9 46.45 -50.10 37.12
N VAL A 10 46.00 -50.29 38.37
CA VAL A 10 44.80 -49.64 38.95
C VAL A 10 44.82 -48.11 38.81
N GLU A 11 46.03 -47.54 38.72
CA GLU A 11 46.26 -46.09 38.51
C GLU A 11 45.84 -45.60 37.13
N GLN A 12 45.65 -46.49 36.15
CA GLN A 12 45.17 -46.20 34.82
C GLN A 12 43.67 -46.49 34.63
N TRP A 13 43.05 -47.01 35.65
CA TRP A 13 41.60 -47.16 35.62
C TRP A 13 41.00 -45.76 35.78
N ALA A 14 40.19 -45.40 34.82
CA ALA A 14 39.32 -44.24 34.97
C ALA A 14 38.56 -44.41 36.26
N GLY A 15 38.91 -43.67 37.32
CA GLY A 15 38.26 -43.76 38.62
C GLY A 15 36.73 -43.51 38.48
N PRO A 16 35.97 -43.87 39.52
CA PRO A 16 34.52 -43.59 39.49
C PRO A 16 34.17 -42.13 39.21
N GLU A 17 35.12 -41.22 39.44
CA GLU A 17 34.97 -39.79 39.13
C GLU A 17 35.00 -39.51 37.63
N SER A 18 35.64 -40.37 36.78
CA SER A 18 35.61 -40.22 35.33
C SER A 18 34.29 -40.69 34.69
N LEU A 19 33.56 -41.48 35.44
CA LEU A 19 32.19 -41.90 35.14
C LEU A 19 31.17 -41.08 35.92
N ASP A 20 31.64 -39.98 36.54
CA ASP A 20 30.74 -39.14 37.31
C ASP A 20 29.62 -38.66 36.38
N PRO A 21 28.40 -39.22 36.48
CA PRO A 21 27.31 -38.76 35.62
C PRO A 21 27.10 -37.29 35.95
N THR A 22 27.20 -36.46 34.97
CA THR A 22 26.81 -35.07 35.13
C THR A 22 25.59 -34.99 36.01
N PRO A 23 25.66 -34.26 37.14
CA PRO A 23 24.64 -34.32 38.17
C PRO A 23 23.25 -34.20 37.52
N VAL A 24 22.35 -35.09 37.88
CA VAL A 24 21.05 -35.29 37.22
C VAL A 24 20.31 -33.94 36.97
N TRP A 25 20.46 -33.00 37.91
CA TRP A 25 19.87 -31.68 37.79
C TRP A 25 20.42 -30.86 36.58
N LYS A 26 21.71 -31.06 36.22
CA LYS A 26 22.30 -30.40 35.03
C LYS A 26 21.75 -30.97 33.74
N GLN A 27 21.47 -32.26 33.69
CA GLN A 27 20.81 -32.92 32.57
C GLN A 27 19.37 -32.38 32.38
N TYR A 28 18.60 -32.26 33.47
CA TYR A 28 17.29 -31.67 33.44
C TYR A 28 17.30 -30.19 33.01
N LEU A 29 18.30 -29.44 33.48
CA LEU A 29 18.46 -28.05 33.11
C LEU A 29 18.75 -27.90 31.60
N LEU A 30 19.59 -28.77 31.04
CA LEU A 30 19.91 -28.81 29.64
C LEU A 30 18.70 -29.18 28.79
N VAL A 31 17.93 -30.16 29.20
CA VAL A 31 16.68 -30.57 28.53
C VAL A 31 15.64 -29.43 28.60
N ALA A 32 15.50 -28.81 29.78
CA ALA A 32 14.59 -27.68 29.94
C ALA A 32 14.98 -26.49 29.03
N LEU A 33 16.29 -26.17 28.96
CA LEU A 33 16.79 -25.13 28.08
C LEU A 33 16.51 -25.45 26.61
N LEU A 34 16.76 -26.67 26.17
CA LEU A 34 16.46 -27.13 24.81
C LEU A 34 14.97 -27.05 24.50
N ALA A 35 14.11 -27.42 25.43
CA ALA A 35 12.67 -27.32 25.27
C ALA A 35 12.20 -25.87 25.14
N ILE A 36 12.76 -24.96 25.95
CA ILE A 36 12.44 -23.52 25.87
C ILE A 36 12.90 -22.95 24.53
N VAL A 37 14.14 -23.24 24.10
CA VAL A 37 14.66 -22.77 22.80
C VAL A 37 13.80 -23.31 21.66
N SER A 38 13.44 -24.58 21.68
CA SER A 38 12.57 -25.17 20.66
C SER A 38 11.20 -24.51 20.63
N LEU A 39 10.61 -24.21 21.80
CA LEU A 39 9.33 -23.50 21.88
C LEU A 39 9.42 -22.09 21.31
N VAL A 40 10.49 -21.35 21.64
CA VAL A 40 10.71 -19.99 21.10
C VAL A 40 10.85 -20.03 19.59
N VAL A 41 11.64 -20.98 19.05
CA VAL A 41 11.80 -21.13 17.58
C VAL A 41 10.45 -21.46 16.94
N LEU A 42 9.66 -22.32 17.55
CA LEU A 42 8.35 -22.70 17.04
C LEU A 42 7.37 -21.52 17.02
N ILE A 43 7.39 -20.68 18.06
CA ILE A 43 6.61 -19.43 18.13
C ILE A 43 7.06 -18.46 17.04
N VAL A 44 8.37 -18.22 16.89
CA VAL A 44 8.92 -17.32 15.88
C VAL A 44 8.54 -17.80 14.48
N VAL A 45 8.73 -19.09 14.18
CA VAL A 45 8.36 -19.68 12.88
C VAL A 45 6.85 -19.58 12.67
N GLY A 46 6.05 -19.89 13.69
CA GLY A 46 4.60 -19.77 13.61
C GLY A 46 4.14 -18.34 13.32
N VAL A 47 4.69 -17.35 14.03
CA VAL A 47 4.37 -15.94 13.80
C VAL A 47 4.81 -15.50 12.40
N THR A 48 6.03 -15.87 11.97
CA THR A 48 6.51 -15.50 10.64
C THR A 48 5.75 -16.20 9.50
N ALA A 49 5.33 -17.45 9.72
CA ALA A 49 4.52 -18.19 8.74
C ALA A 49 3.09 -17.64 8.61
N LEU A 50 2.53 -17.12 9.70
CA LEU A 50 1.21 -16.50 9.72
C LEU A 50 1.24 -15.00 9.31
N ALA A 51 2.39 -14.34 9.48
CA ALA A 51 2.56 -12.92 9.12
C ALA A 51 2.19 -12.59 7.66
N PRO A 52 2.48 -13.42 6.65
CA PRO A 52 2.09 -13.12 5.26
C PRO A 52 0.59 -12.97 5.06
N THR A 53 -0.23 -13.56 5.90
CA THR A 53 -1.70 -13.44 5.80
C THR A 53 -2.21 -12.08 6.28
N PHE A 54 -1.40 -11.36 7.06
CA PHE A 54 -1.72 -10.04 7.57
C PHE A 54 -0.92 -8.91 6.90
N VAL A 55 0.10 -9.26 6.11
CA VAL A 55 0.83 -8.26 5.31
C VAL A 55 0.03 -8.02 4.05
N THR A 56 -0.53 -6.83 3.92
CA THR A 56 -1.09 -6.37 2.64
C THR A 56 -0.01 -6.53 1.57
N PRO A 57 -0.30 -7.21 0.46
CA PRO A 57 0.69 -7.37 -0.58
C PRO A 57 1.19 -5.98 -1.00
N PRO A 58 2.51 -5.80 -1.15
CA PRO A 58 3.04 -4.52 -1.59
C PRO A 58 2.39 -4.12 -2.91
N ALA A 59 2.20 -2.83 -3.11
CA ALA A 59 1.73 -2.31 -4.38
C ALA A 59 2.63 -2.84 -5.51
N LEU A 60 2.04 -3.52 -6.47
CA LEU A 60 2.76 -4.10 -7.59
C LEU A 60 2.48 -3.26 -8.84
N VAL A 61 3.54 -2.81 -9.49
CA VAL A 61 3.44 -2.10 -10.77
C VAL A 61 3.79 -3.08 -11.88
N PHE A 62 2.79 -3.42 -12.69
CA PHE A 62 2.96 -4.24 -13.89
C PHE A 62 2.80 -3.34 -15.13
N GLY A 63 3.92 -2.88 -15.67
CA GLY A 63 3.90 -1.91 -16.76
C GLY A 63 3.16 -0.64 -16.34
N ASP A 64 2.04 -0.35 -17.01
CA ASP A 64 1.20 0.83 -16.71
C ASP A 64 0.03 0.54 -15.74
N ARG A 65 0.05 -0.60 -15.05
CA ARG A 65 -1.00 -0.96 -14.08
C ARG A 65 -0.43 -1.02 -12.69
N LEU A 66 -0.99 -0.22 -11.80
CA LEU A 66 -0.72 -0.28 -10.37
C LEU A 66 -1.80 -1.13 -9.69
N VAL A 67 -1.37 -2.18 -9.01
CA VAL A 67 -2.25 -3.06 -8.24
C VAL A 67 -2.06 -2.77 -6.76
N LEU A 68 -3.14 -2.40 -6.10
CA LEU A 68 -3.22 -2.10 -4.67
C LEU A 68 -4.15 -3.08 -3.99
N ALA A 69 -3.98 -3.30 -2.69
CA ALA A 69 -4.98 -4.00 -1.90
C ALA A 69 -6.18 -3.07 -1.61
N THR A 70 -7.37 -3.64 -1.49
CA THR A 70 -8.55 -2.85 -1.09
C THR A 70 -8.41 -2.21 0.28
N SER A 71 -7.60 -2.82 1.18
CA SER A 71 -7.23 -2.25 2.47
C SER A 71 -6.38 -0.97 2.38
N ASP A 72 -5.73 -0.73 1.24
CA ASP A 72 -4.94 0.48 0.99
C ASP A 72 -5.80 1.66 0.55
N VAL A 73 -7.06 1.40 0.19
CA VAL A 73 -8.02 2.44 -0.17
C VAL A 73 -8.58 3.09 1.10
N PRO A 74 -8.54 4.41 1.20
CA PRO A 74 -9.18 5.10 2.32
C PRO A 74 -10.66 4.74 2.41
N GLY A 75 -11.16 4.65 3.64
CA GLY A 75 -12.59 4.37 3.89
C GLY A 75 -13.51 5.40 3.24
N VAL A 76 -14.79 5.04 3.13
CA VAL A 76 -15.80 5.91 2.52
C VAL A 76 -15.83 7.27 3.20
N GLY A 77 -15.68 8.34 2.41
CA GLY A 77 -15.69 9.70 2.91
C GLY A 77 -14.42 10.15 3.66
N ALA A 78 -13.45 9.26 3.85
CA ALA A 78 -12.16 9.61 4.45
C ALA A 78 -11.34 10.54 3.54
N ALA A 79 -10.27 11.11 4.10
CA ALA A 79 -9.34 11.94 3.34
C ALA A 79 -8.67 11.13 2.22
N PRO A 80 -8.48 11.72 1.02
CA PRO A 80 -7.76 11.09 -0.07
C PRO A 80 -6.32 10.76 0.32
N ARG A 81 -5.82 9.61 -0.15
CA ARG A 81 -4.43 9.21 0.00
C ARG A 81 -3.65 9.55 -1.27
N LEU A 82 -2.59 10.31 -1.13
CA LEU A 82 -1.66 10.55 -2.24
C LEU A 82 -0.82 9.30 -2.52
N VAL A 83 -0.82 8.85 -3.77
CA VAL A 83 0.06 7.81 -4.29
C VAL A 83 1.05 8.47 -5.23
N ALA A 84 2.32 8.46 -4.87
CA ALA A 84 3.41 9.13 -5.57
C ALA A 84 4.71 8.32 -5.46
N ALA A 85 5.85 8.93 -5.78
CA ALA A 85 7.16 8.31 -5.61
C ALA A 85 7.35 7.83 -4.14
N PRO A 86 8.01 6.70 -3.91
CA PRO A 86 8.72 5.86 -4.88
C PRO A 86 7.85 4.80 -5.58
N THR A 87 6.55 4.72 -5.29
CA THR A 87 5.67 3.68 -5.85
C THR A 87 5.44 3.85 -7.34
N ILE A 88 5.27 5.10 -7.78
CA ILE A 88 5.07 5.49 -9.17
C ILE A 88 5.82 6.79 -9.46
N ASP A 89 6.00 7.11 -10.74
CA ASP A 89 6.60 8.38 -11.16
C ASP A 89 5.78 9.56 -10.66
N GLU A 90 6.45 10.64 -10.25
CA GLU A 90 5.81 11.85 -9.72
C GLU A 90 4.80 12.44 -10.74
N SER A 91 5.12 12.43 -12.02
CA SER A 91 4.23 12.91 -13.10
C SER A 91 2.93 12.12 -13.23
N ARG A 92 2.89 10.91 -12.69
CA ARG A 92 1.73 10.00 -12.69
C ARG A 92 1.05 9.92 -11.33
N SER A 93 1.49 10.72 -10.36
CA SER A 93 0.92 10.75 -9.01
C SER A 93 -0.58 11.05 -9.04
N PHE A 94 -1.30 10.46 -8.08
CA PHE A 94 -2.75 10.61 -7.98
C PHE A 94 -3.26 10.50 -6.56
N TYR A 95 -4.44 11.01 -6.33
CA TYR A 95 -5.18 10.85 -5.09
C TYR A 95 -6.17 9.69 -5.21
N LEU A 96 -6.02 8.71 -4.33
CA LEU A 96 -6.90 7.55 -4.22
C LEU A 96 -7.89 7.76 -3.07
N PHE A 97 -9.17 7.57 -3.32
CA PHE A 97 -10.21 7.70 -2.29
C PHE A 97 -11.52 7.05 -2.72
N GLN A 98 -12.42 6.91 -1.75
CA GLN A 98 -13.73 6.33 -1.95
C GLN A 98 -14.81 7.35 -1.54
N PRO A 99 -15.44 8.05 -2.50
CA PRO A 99 -16.47 9.04 -2.18
C PRO A 99 -17.76 8.39 -1.67
N THR A 100 -18.12 7.25 -2.22
CA THR A 100 -19.31 6.45 -1.85
C THR A 100 -18.96 4.96 -1.86
N ASN A 101 -19.76 4.14 -1.18
CA ASN A 101 -19.57 2.69 -1.17
C ASN A 101 -19.48 2.13 -2.59
N GLY A 102 -18.47 1.31 -2.84
CA GLY A 102 -18.25 0.65 -4.12
C GLY A 102 -17.61 1.50 -5.22
N HIS A 103 -17.38 2.79 -5.00
CA HIS A 103 -16.78 3.68 -5.98
C HIS A 103 -15.40 4.15 -5.52
N VAL A 104 -14.35 3.63 -6.15
CA VAL A 104 -12.97 4.06 -5.92
C VAL A 104 -12.55 4.99 -7.04
N LEU A 105 -12.02 6.16 -6.70
CA LEU A 105 -11.53 7.15 -7.65
C LEU A 105 -10.03 7.36 -7.49
N ALA A 106 -9.36 7.60 -8.62
CA ALA A 106 -7.95 7.95 -8.72
C ALA A 106 -7.81 9.26 -9.50
N LEU A 107 -7.87 10.40 -8.81
CA LEU A 107 -7.72 11.72 -9.44
C LEU A 107 -6.24 12.04 -9.62
N ARG A 108 -5.83 12.48 -10.82
CA ARG A 108 -4.44 12.91 -11.05
C ARG A 108 -4.06 14.04 -10.09
N ALA A 109 -2.87 13.94 -9.51
CA ALA A 109 -2.31 14.98 -8.66
C ALA A 109 -1.65 16.12 -9.48
N HIS A 110 -1.82 16.11 -10.80
CA HIS A 110 -1.36 17.13 -11.72
C HIS A 110 -2.52 17.58 -12.59
N TRP A 111 -2.62 18.90 -12.75
CA TRP A 111 -3.67 19.53 -13.53
C TRP A 111 -3.07 20.48 -14.56
N ARG A 112 -3.61 20.45 -15.78
CA ARG A 112 -3.20 21.34 -16.84
C ARG A 112 -4.41 22.14 -17.31
N PRO A 113 -4.39 23.48 -17.16
CA PRO A 113 -5.51 24.33 -17.59
C PRO A 113 -5.76 24.25 -19.08
N ARG A 114 -4.69 24.29 -19.88
CA ARG A 114 -4.70 24.19 -21.34
C ARG A 114 -3.55 23.31 -21.82
N ALA A 115 -3.70 22.71 -22.99
CA ALA A 115 -2.71 21.77 -23.54
C ALA A 115 -1.29 22.38 -23.67
N ALA A 116 -1.18 23.68 -23.90
CA ALA A 116 0.09 24.40 -24.06
C ALA A 116 0.70 24.92 -22.76
N GLU A 117 -0.02 24.82 -21.63
CA GLU A 117 0.40 25.34 -20.34
C GLU A 117 1.11 24.28 -19.50
N PRO A 118 2.02 24.68 -18.59
CA PRO A 118 2.66 23.74 -17.69
C PRO A 118 1.64 23.09 -16.76
N GLU A 119 1.96 21.88 -16.31
CA GLU A 119 1.14 21.19 -15.31
C GLU A 119 1.32 21.82 -13.94
N CYS A 120 0.21 21.99 -13.22
CA CYS A 120 0.17 22.43 -11.85
C CYS A 120 0.06 21.21 -10.91
N ARG A 121 0.70 21.27 -9.77
CA ARG A 121 0.50 20.30 -8.71
C ARG A 121 -0.84 20.54 -8.03
N ILE A 122 -1.50 19.46 -7.68
CA ILE A 122 -2.76 19.47 -6.92
C ILE A 122 -2.49 19.00 -5.50
N ASP A 123 -2.93 19.79 -4.53
CA ASP A 123 -2.86 19.45 -3.12
C ASP A 123 -4.27 19.33 -2.52
N TYR A 124 -4.44 18.38 -1.60
CA TYR A 124 -5.69 18.20 -0.88
C TYR A 124 -5.72 19.07 0.38
N VAL A 125 -6.76 19.84 0.53
CA VAL A 125 -6.99 20.71 1.68
C VAL A 125 -8.15 20.16 2.50
N ALA A 126 -7.84 19.70 3.71
CA ALA A 126 -8.85 19.17 4.66
C ALA A 126 -9.51 20.26 5.49
N ALA A 127 -8.92 21.47 5.57
CA ALA A 127 -9.44 22.57 6.36
C ALA A 127 -10.70 23.18 5.72
N GLY A 128 -11.79 23.23 6.47
CA GLY A 128 -13.09 23.68 5.96
C GLY A 128 -13.78 22.62 5.10
N PRO A 129 -14.55 23.02 4.07
CA PRO A 129 -15.07 22.05 3.11
C PRO A 129 -13.91 21.41 2.37
N PRO A 130 -13.82 20.05 2.37
CA PRO A 130 -12.72 19.33 1.76
C PRO A 130 -12.67 19.59 0.26
N ARG A 131 -11.50 20.01 -0.23
CA ARG A 131 -11.29 20.41 -1.62
C ARG A 131 -9.86 20.12 -2.08
N PHE A 132 -9.67 20.16 -3.39
CA PHE A 132 -8.35 20.16 -4.01
C PHE A 132 -8.00 21.56 -4.47
N THR A 133 -6.73 21.94 -4.37
CA THR A 133 -6.21 23.24 -4.79
C THR A 133 -5.03 23.03 -5.70
N ALA A 134 -4.95 23.82 -6.80
CA ALA A 134 -3.80 23.79 -7.67
C ALA A 134 -2.71 24.73 -7.10
N THR A 135 -1.59 24.12 -6.69
CA THR A 135 -0.39 24.82 -6.25
C THR A 135 0.66 24.83 -7.36
N ASP A 136 1.66 25.69 -7.27
CA ASP A 136 2.74 25.80 -8.25
C ASP A 136 2.29 26.11 -9.70
N CYS A 137 1.13 26.71 -9.86
CA CYS A 137 0.68 27.18 -11.15
C CYS A 137 1.38 28.52 -11.49
N ALA A 138 2.49 28.45 -12.18
CA ALA A 138 3.23 29.64 -12.64
C ALA A 138 2.40 30.55 -13.57
N VAL A 139 1.27 30.08 -14.06
CA VAL A 139 0.39 30.77 -15.03
C VAL A 139 -0.55 31.75 -14.35
N PHE A 140 -0.77 31.60 -13.04
CA PHE A 140 -1.68 32.51 -12.34
C PHE A 140 -0.91 33.67 -11.77
N ALA A 141 -1.05 34.81 -12.43
CA ALA A 141 -0.61 36.10 -11.88
C ALA A 141 -1.18 36.26 -10.45
N PRO A 142 -0.49 36.93 -9.52
CA PRO A 142 -0.89 37.03 -8.11
C PRO A 142 -2.29 37.62 -7.88
N ALA A 143 -2.93 38.15 -8.91
CA ALA A 143 -4.29 38.70 -8.86
C ALA A 143 -5.39 37.65 -9.15
N LEU A 144 -5.03 36.47 -9.68
CA LEU A 144 -6.03 35.42 -9.98
C LEU A 144 -6.19 34.47 -8.80
N LYS A 145 -7.44 34.09 -8.55
CA LYS A 145 -7.74 33.11 -7.48
C LYS A 145 -7.10 31.77 -7.81
N ILE A 146 -6.52 31.13 -6.79
CA ILE A 146 -5.99 29.77 -6.89
C ILE A 146 -7.13 28.84 -7.35
N PRO A 147 -6.91 28.00 -8.38
CA PRO A 147 -7.90 27.05 -8.84
C PRO A 147 -8.27 26.06 -7.74
N GLU A 148 -9.56 25.91 -7.49
CA GLU A 148 -10.11 25.01 -6.50
C GLU A 148 -11.07 24.02 -7.17
N PHE A 149 -11.06 22.79 -6.66
CA PHE A 149 -11.90 21.70 -7.14
C PHE A 149 -12.58 21.02 -5.96
N ASP A 150 -13.78 20.53 -6.19
CA ASP A 150 -14.49 19.74 -5.21
C ASP A 150 -13.84 18.34 -5.02
N ARG A 151 -14.42 17.53 -4.13
CA ARG A 151 -13.94 16.16 -3.88
C ARG A 151 -14.00 15.24 -5.10
N MET A 152 -14.85 15.54 -6.07
CA MET A 152 -14.98 14.76 -7.31
C MET A 152 -14.08 15.29 -8.42
N GLY A 153 -13.29 16.34 -8.15
CA GLY A 153 -12.43 17.01 -9.13
C GLY A 153 -13.18 17.97 -10.06
N ALA A 154 -14.42 18.33 -9.74
CA ALA A 154 -15.14 19.36 -10.48
C ALA A 154 -14.65 20.75 -10.05
N PRO A 155 -14.53 21.71 -11.01
CA PRO A 155 -14.04 23.04 -10.71
C PRO A 155 -15.02 23.85 -9.87
N LEU A 156 -14.53 24.55 -8.85
CA LEU A 156 -15.34 25.38 -7.96
C LEU A 156 -15.27 26.88 -8.33
N ASN A 157 -14.13 27.35 -8.79
CA ASN A 157 -13.89 28.79 -8.97
C ASN A 157 -13.21 29.16 -10.29
N LEU A 158 -13.30 28.32 -11.32
CA LEU A 158 -12.61 28.52 -12.60
C LEU A 158 -13.41 29.38 -13.60
N ALA A 159 -14.57 29.89 -13.24
CA ALA A 159 -15.44 30.69 -14.12
C ALA A 159 -14.78 31.99 -14.67
N HIS A 160 -13.67 32.44 -14.07
CA HIS A 160 -12.91 33.61 -14.51
C HIS A 160 -11.77 33.27 -15.50
N LEU A 161 -11.49 32.02 -15.74
CA LEU A 161 -10.61 31.60 -16.79
C LEU A 161 -11.46 31.61 -18.08
N ASP A 162 -11.10 32.37 -19.08
CA ASP A 162 -11.80 32.55 -20.36
C ASP A 162 -12.03 31.25 -21.18
N ALA A 163 -12.15 30.15 -20.49
CA ALA A 163 -12.48 28.87 -21.08
C ALA A 163 -14.00 28.70 -21.08
N SER A 164 -14.57 28.45 -22.21
CA SER A 164 -15.98 28.17 -22.43
C SER A 164 -16.48 26.98 -21.58
N THR A 165 -15.58 26.13 -21.10
CA THR A 165 -15.82 25.04 -20.16
C THR A 165 -14.63 24.91 -19.21
N PRO A 166 -14.82 25.18 -17.89
CA PRO A 166 -13.76 24.99 -16.92
C PRO A 166 -13.40 23.49 -16.84
N ARG A 167 -12.14 23.17 -17.09
CA ARG A 167 -11.63 21.80 -17.02
C ARG A 167 -11.45 21.39 -15.55
N GLY A 168 -12.06 20.28 -15.16
CA GLY A 168 -11.84 19.67 -13.85
C GLY A 168 -10.56 18.84 -13.81
N LEU A 169 -10.37 18.09 -12.71
CA LEU A 169 -9.25 17.16 -12.56
C LEU A 169 -9.48 15.91 -13.43
N ASP A 170 -8.44 15.47 -14.09
CA ASP A 170 -8.44 14.20 -14.81
C ASP A 170 -8.36 13.02 -13.83
N GLN A 171 -8.79 11.85 -14.25
CA GLN A 171 -8.74 10.64 -13.41
C GLN A 171 -8.16 9.46 -14.18
N TYR A 172 -7.54 8.55 -13.46
CA TYR A 172 -7.16 7.25 -14.01
C TYR A 172 -8.33 6.29 -14.00
N LEU A 173 -8.35 5.37 -14.97
CA LEU A 173 -9.31 4.29 -14.97
C LEU A 173 -9.01 3.33 -13.81
N VAL A 174 -10.00 3.11 -12.94
CA VAL A 174 -9.91 2.22 -11.79
C VAL A 174 -10.84 1.03 -12.02
N SER A 175 -10.37 -0.16 -11.69
CA SER A 175 -11.17 -1.36 -11.61
C SER A 175 -10.94 -2.07 -10.28
N VAL A 176 -12.02 -2.59 -9.69
CA VAL A 176 -11.97 -3.34 -8.43
C VAL A 176 -12.28 -4.79 -8.73
N SER A 177 -11.42 -5.71 -8.29
CA SER A 177 -11.59 -7.14 -8.49
C SER A 177 -11.23 -7.89 -7.21
N GLY A 178 -12.24 -8.39 -6.53
CA GLY A 178 -12.07 -9.07 -5.24
C GLY A 178 -11.43 -8.13 -4.20
N ASP A 179 -10.26 -8.51 -3.70
CA ASP A 179 -9.48 -7.78 -2.71
C ASP A 179 -8.47 -6.79 -3.32
N ARG A 180 -8.53 -6.54 -4.63
CA ARG A 180 -7.56 -5.72 -5.36
C ARG A 180 -8.21 -4.56 -6.08
N VAL A 181 -7.50 -3.43 -6.05
CA VAL A 181 -7.81 -2.23 -6.84
C VAL A 181 -6.72 -2.06 -7.87
N ILE A 182 -7.11 -2.01 -9.14
CA ILE A 182 -6.20 -1.88 -10.27
C ILE A 182 -6.39 -0.49 -10.87
N VAL A 183 -5.35 0.32 -10.83
CA VAL A 183 -5.31 1.67 -11.43
C VAL A 183 -4.52 1.58 -12.74
N ASN A 184 -5.15 1.92 -13.84
CA ASN A 184 -4.51 1.94 -15.16
C ASN A 184 -3.89 3.32 -15.41
N LEU A 185 -2.57 3.42 -15.26
CA LEU A 185 -1.80 4.67 -15.39
C LEU A 185 -1.61 5.12 -16.85
N SER A 186 -1.87 4.24 -17.83
CA SER A 186 -1.81 4.61 -19.26
C SER A 186 -3.10 5.21 -19.77
N ARG A 187 -4.22 5.01 -19.05
CA ARG A 187 -5.52 5.51 -19.46
C ARG A 187 -6.02 6.59 -18.53
N VAL A 188 -5.89 7.81 -18.98
CA VAL A 188 -6.45 8.98 -18.33
C VAL A 188 -7.82 9.26 -18.93
N ILE A 189 -8.81 9.45 -18.09
CA ILE A 189 -10.15 9.92 -18.44
C ILE A 189 -10.14 11.43 -18.22
N GLU A 190 -10.21 12.18 -19.30
CA GLU A 190 -10.24 13.63 -19.22
C GLU A 190 -11.53 14.11 -18.55
N SER A 191 -11.43 15.24 -17.85
CA SER A 191 -12.59 15.79 -17.13
C SER A 191 -13.76 16.15 -18.07
N SER A 192 -13.48 16.48 -19.32
CA SER A 192 -14.49 16.73 -20.37
C SER A 192 -15.23 15.47 -20.80
N GLU A 193 -14.62 14.28 -20.65
CA GLU A 193 -15.23 13.00 -21.02
C GLU A 193 -16.10 12.42 -19.89
N ARG A 194 -16.02 13.00 -18.69
CA ARG A 194 -16.81 12.54 -17.55
C ARG A 194 -18.24 13.02 -17.70
N THR A 195 -19.13 12.08 -17.91
CA THR A 195 -20.56 12.32 -17.74
C THR A 195 -20.86 12.52 -16.26
N ASN A 196 -21.83 13.34 -15.90
CA ASN A 196 -22.26 13.62 -14.52
C ASN A 196 -22.85 12.39 -13.78
N GLY A 197 -22.52 11.20 -14.21
CA GLY A 197 -22.90 9.94 -13.60
C GLY A 197 -21.72 9.21 -12.94
N PRO A 198 -21.95 8.23 -12.07
CA PRO A 198 -20.90 7.39 -11.54
C PRO A 198 -20.15 6.73 -12.70
N VAL A 199 -18.83 6.91 -12.74
CA VAL A 199 -17.98 6.23 -13.73
C VAL A 199 -18.24 4.73 -13.61
N PRO A 200 -18.64 4.05 -14.67
CA PRO A 200 -18.80 2.62 -14.61
C PRO A 200 -17.45 2.02 -14.25
N THR A 201 -17.35 1.44 -13.07
CA THR A 201 -16.25 0.57 -12.69
C THR A 201 -16.25 -0.57 -13.69
N GLY A 202 -15.32 -0.54 -14.61
CA GLY A 202 -15.33 -1.30 -15.85
C GLY A 202 -15.08 -2.80 -15.72
N ILE A 203 -15.83 -3.47 -14.87
CA ILE A 203 -16.02 -4.92 -14.95
C ILE A 203 -17.52 -5.16 -14.76
N PRO A 204 -18.22 -5.75 -15.74
CA PRO A 204 -19.57 -6.21 -15.50
C PRO A 204 -19.54 -7.20 -14.33
N GLN A 205 -20.23 -6.88 -13.25
CA GLN A 205 -20.52 -7.91 -12.26
C GLN A 205 -21.19 -9.08 -13.00
N PRO A 206 -20.74 -10.33 -12.77
CA PRO A 206 -21.48 -11.47 -13.28
C PRO A 206 -22.90 -11.35 -12.69
N GLN A 207 -23.87 -11.14 -13.54
CA GLN A 207 -25.27 -11.18 -13.15
C GLN A 207 -25.50 -12.56 -12.54
N ALA A 208 -25.84 -12.58 -11.26
CA ALA A 208 -26.35 -13.78 -10.63
C ALA A 208 -27.59 -14.17 -11.40
N THR A 209 -27.48 -15.22 -12.19
CA THR A 209 -28.62 -15.84 -12.87
C THR A 209 -29.50 -16.44 -11.78
N PRO A 210 -30.84 -16.20 -11.80
CA PRO A 210 -31.77 -16.70 -10.82
C PRO A 210 -31.86 -18.22 -10.79
#